data_9a64ac4c980f09dca5132aff0714d801
#
_entry.id   9a64ac4c980f09dca5132aff0714d801
#
_cell.length_a   1.000
_cell.length_b   1.000
_cell.length_c   1.000
_cell.angle_alpha   90.00
_cell.angle_beta   90.00
_cell.angle_gamma   90.00
#
_symmetry.space_group_name_H-M   'P 1'
#
loop_
_entity.id
_entity.type
_entity.pdbx_description
1 polymer ?
#
loop_
_entity_poly.entity_id
_entity_poly.type
_entity_poly.pdbx_seq_one_letter_code
_entity_poly.pdbx_strand_id
1 'polypeptide(L)' 'MCFSDFSGCELIGLASSLAITIGENLSTDDVASLAAFVTALGDNLAIIATQKAQSSDSEC' A
#
# COMPACT_ATOMS: atom_id res chain seq x y z
N MET A 1 -10.57 -0.47 9.44
CA MET A 1 -10.43 0.93 9.16
C MET A 1 -10.48 1.19 7.67
N CYS A 2 -11.17 2.20 7.28
CA CYS A 2 -11.39 2.48 5.88
C CYS A 2 -10.45 3.55 5.37
N PHE A 3 -9.63 3.22 4.39
CA PHE A 3 -8.69 4.17 3.83
C PHE A 3 -9.36 5.23 2.98
N SER A 4 -10.62 5.04 2.65
CA SER A 4 -11.32 6.05 1.86
C SER A 4 -11.59 7.33 2.64
N ASP A 5 -11.34 7.31 3.95
CA ASP A 5 -11.46 8.52 4.75
C ASP A 5 -10.33 9.50 4.45
N PHE A 6 -9.26 9.05 3.82
CA PHE A 6 -8.13 9.91 3.50
C PHE A 6 -8.23 10.42 2.08
N SER A 7 -7.86 11.66 1.88
CA SER A 7 -7.79 12.19 0.52
C SER A 7 -6.55 11.60 -0.18
N GLY A 8 -6.49 11.76 -1.49
CA GLY A 8 -5.35 11.28 -2.24
C GLY A 8 -4.04 11.88 -1.76
N CYS A 9 -4.05 13.17 -1.46
CA CYS A 9 -2.85 13.83 -0.96
C CYS A 9 -2.43 13.29 0.39
N GLU A 10 -3.39 13.00 1.24
CA GLU A 10 -3.09 12.47 2.55
C GLU A 10 -2.49 11.07 2.46
N LEU A 11 -3.02 10.25 1.57
CA LEU A 11 -2.49 8.91 1.38
C LEU A 11 -1.07 8.93 0.83
N ILE A 12 -0.82 9.81 -0.13
CA ILE A 12 0.50 9.93 -0.70
C ILE A 12 1.49 10.41 0.36
N GLY A 13 1.08 11.38 1.16
CA GLY A 13 1.93 11.90 2.22
C GLY A 13 2.25 10.84 3.26
N LEU A 14 1.24 10.06 3.64
CA LEU A 14 1.44 9.00 4.60
C LEU A 14 2.38 7.94 4.06
N ALA A 15 2.17 7.53 2.82
CA ALA A 15 3.01 6.51 2.20
C ALA A 15 4.45 6.99 2.09
N SER A 16 4.64 8.24 1.70
CA SER A 16 5.99 8.80 1.57
C SER A 16 6.69 8.88 2.91
N SER A 17 5.99 9.31 3.94
CA SER A 17 6.56 9.39 5.28
C SER A 17 6.99 8.03 5.78
N LEU A 18 6.15 7.03 5.58
CA LEU A 18 6.48 5.67 5.98
C LEU A 18 7.67 5.15 5.20
N ALA A 19 7.72 5.44 3.91
CA ALA A 19 8.81 4.97 3.08
C ALA A 19 10.14 5.55 3.53
N ILE A 20 10.16 6.83 3.85
CA ILE A 20 11.37 7.49 4.30
C ILE A 20 11.84 6.89 5.63
N THR A 21 10.91 6.73 6.56
CA THR A 21 11.23 6.20 7.87
C THR A 21 11.78 4.78 7.77
N ILE A 22 11.14 3.95 6.98
CA ILE A 22 11.59 2.57 6.81
C ILE A 22 12.95 2.55 6.12
N GLY A 23 13.10 3.37 5.08
CA GLY A 23 14.35 3.38 4.32
C GLY A 23 15.54 3.82 5.13
N GLU A 24 15.32 4.69 6.12
CA GLU A 24 16.42 5.16 6.96
C GLU A 24 16.88 4.13 7.97
N ASN A 25 16.05 3.17 8.28
CA ASN A 25 16.34 2.23 9.35
C ASN A 25 16.76 0.84 8.89
N LEU A 26 16.74 0.58 7.60
CA LEU A 26 17.06 -0.73 7.07
C LEU A 26 18.25 -0.67 6.12
N SER A 27 18.92 -1.79 5.97
CA SER A 27 20.01 -1.88 5.00
C SER A 27 19.44 -1.83 3.57
N THR A 28 20.33 -1.60 2.62
CA THR A 28 19.90 -1.55 1.22
C THR A 28 19.24 -2.86 0.78
N ASP A 29 19.80 -3.98 1.16
CA ASP A 29 19.22 -5.26 0.79
C ASP A 29 17.86 -5.47 1.40
N ASP A 30 17.69 -5.07 2.66
CA ASP A 30 16.42 -5.21 3.34
C ASP A 30 15.37 -4.29 2.74
N VAL A 31 15.76 -3.08 2.39
CA VAL A 31 14.84 -2.15 1.75
C VAL A 31 14.38 -2.71 0.41
N ALA A 32 15.31 -3.26 -0.37
CA ALA A 32 14.96 -3.81 -1.67
C ALA A 32 14.00 -5.00 -1.54
N SER A 33 14.25 -5.86 -0.57
CA SER A 33 13.37 -7.01 -0.35
C SER A 33 11.99 -6.57 0.11
N LEU A 34 11.95 -5.62 1.01
CA LEU A 34 10.68 -5.12 1.51
C LEU A 34 9.92 -4.41 0.41
N ALA A 35 10.61 -3.63 -0.42
CA ALA A 35 9.96 -2.93 -1.51
C ALA A 35 9.32 -3.92 -2.48
N ALA A 36 10.02 -5.00 -2.80
CA ALA A 36 9.48 -6.01 -3.70
C ALA A 36 8.25 -6.68 -3.09
N PHE A 37 8.32 -6.99 -1.81
CA PHE A 37 7.20 -7.62 -1.13
C PHE A 37 5.97 -6.72 -1.11
N VAL A 38 6.16 -5.46 -0.75
CA VAL A 38 5.06 -4.52 -0.66
C VAL A 38 4.46 -4.25 -2.04
N THR A 39 5.30 -4.20 -3.07
CA THR A 39 4.81 -4.01 -4.43
C THR A 39 3.92 -5.17 -4.83
N ALA A 40 4.35 -6.39 -4.56
CA ALA A 40 3.56 -7.57 -4.88
C ALA A 40 2.27 -7.59 -4.07
N LEU A 41 2.35 -7.21 -2.81
CA LEU A 41 1.17 -7.14 -1.96
C LEU A 41 0.16 -6.16 -2.52
N GLY A 42 0.63 -4.99 -2.92
CA GLY A 42 -0.26 -3.97 -3.49
C GLY A 42 -0.91 -4.44 -4.77
N ASP A 43 -0.15 -5.10 -5.64
CA ASP A 43 -0.69 -5.61 -6.89
C ASP A 43 -1.75 -6.67 -6.62
N ASN A 44 -1.50 -7.57 -5.68
CA ASN A 44 -2.46 -8.61 -5.36
C ASN A 44 -3.72 -8.04 -4.75
N LEU A 45 -3.58 -7.02 -3.92
CA LEU A 45 -4.74 -6.35 -3.36
C LEU A 45 -5.58 -5.68 -4.44
N ALA A 46 -4.93 -5.14 -5.46
CA ALA A 46 -5.64 -4.54 -6.57
C ALA A 46 -6.48 -5.57 -7.31
N ILE A 47 -5.94 -6.78 -7.48
CA ILE A 47 -6.68 -7.85 -8.12
C ILE A 47 -7.90 -8.23 -7.29
N ILE A 48 -7.70 -8.35 -5.98
CA ILE A 48 -8.81 -8.69 -5.08
C ILE A 48 -9.87 -7.60 -5.10
N ALA A 49 -9.44 -6.34 -5.14
CA ALA A 49 -10.38 -5.23 -5.20
C ALA A 49 -11.23 -5.30 -6.47
N THR A 50 -10.63 -5.69 -7.58
CA THR A 50 -11.37 -5.84 -8.82
C THR A 50 -12.42 -6.92 -8.69
N GLN A 51 -12.08 -8.03 -8.06
CA GLN A 51 -13.03 -9.10 -7.87
C GLN A 51 -14.19 -8.68 -6.97
N LYS A 52 -13.87 -7.95 -5.91
CA LYS A 52 -14.92 -7.49 -5.01
C LYS A 52 -15.84 -6.50 -5.66
N ALA A 53 -15.31 -5.64 -6.51
CA ALA A 53 -16.14 -4.69 -7.23
C ALA A 53 -17.12 -5.40 -8.14
N GLN A 54 -16.69 -6.51 -8.74
CA GLN A 54 -17.57 -7.27 -9.60
C GLN A 54 -18.66 -7.97 -8.82
N SER A 55 -18.39 -8.29 -7.56
CA SER A 55 -19.39 -8.90 -6.72
C SER A 55 -20.27 -7.86 -6.07
N SER A 56 -20.05 -6.65 -6.34
CA SER A 56 -20.79 -5.52 -5.82
C SER A 56 -20.70 -5.39 -4.32
N ASP A 57 -19.63 -5.86 -3.76
CA ASP A 57 -19.50 -5.79 -2.37
C ASP A 57 -18.39 -4.92 -2.03
N SER A 58 -18.52 -3.69 -2.05
CA SER A 58 -17.45 -2.83 -1.79
C SER A 58 -17.51 -2.36 -0.39
N GLU A 59 -16.83 -3.05 0.42
CA GLU A 59 -16.74 -2.65 1.75
C GLU A 59 -15.46 -2.03 2.00
N CYS A 60 -15.41 -1.05 2.78
CA CYS A 60 -14.17 -0.43 3.10
C CYS A 60 -13.84 -0.69 4.54
#